data_2730f46e9329f080801a5601e495e138
#
_entry.id   2730f46e9329f080801a5601e495e138
#
_cell.length_a   1.000
_cell.length_b   1.000
_cell.length_c   1.000
_cell.angle_alpha   90.00
_cell.angle_beta   90.00
_cell.angle_gamma   90.00
#
_symmetry.space_group_name_H-M   'P 1'
#
loop_
_entity.id
_entity.type
_entity.pdbx_description
1 polymer ?
#
loop_
_entity_poly.entity_id
_entity_poly.type
_entity_poly.pdbx_seq_one_letter_code
_entity_poly.pdbx_strand_id
1 'polypeptide(L)'
;MTANITFKEYLKSFFYILEPFNRYRKTYENFFHVMSCVSKQKFPINAILKNGEKKVLKNYYETYLTSFQIMNDYRIDGTVISISKSDMPKTKIDFGNNNGDIYAVFFEEIYKFLPVQDQIIIDIGANIGDSSIYFSIRGAKKVIALEPLPKNHSLAESNIKNNHLENKIDLFLGGCSNSNGHIFVDPEKEGAGSSTNHSNQKLKVPLKTLDTILKENNFEPTLLKLDCEGCEYDTILSSSEETLKNFSHIQIEYHYGYKNLKQKLESCGFDVSVTKPNFIRNKQAGKTMFFGYIFAKRL
;
A
#
# COMPACT_ATOMS: atom_id res chain seq x y z
N MET A 1 14.98 5.85 14.64
CA MET A 1 13.70 5.80 15.39
C MET A 1 13.61 4.48 16.13
N THR A 2 13.33 4.47 17.43
CA THR A 2 13.07 3.26 18.20
C THR A 2 11.66 2.78 17.88
N ALA A 3 11.50 1.49 17.61
CA ALA A 3 10.18 0.91 17.32
C ALA A 3 9.21 1.14 18.49
N ASN A 4 8.08 1.75 18.19
CA ASN A 4 7.08 2.18 19.18
C ASN A 4 6.10 1.05 19.52
N ILE A 5 6.63 -0.13 19.91
CA ILE A 5 5.89 -1.36 20.22
C ILE A 5 6.29 -1.95 21.58
N THR A 6 5.45 -2.82 22.13
CA THR A 6 5.78 -3.56 23.36
C THR A 6 6.54 -4.87 23.04
N PHE A 7 7.31 -5.39 24.02
CA PHE A 7 7.98 -6.68 23.88
C PHE A 7 7.01 -7.85 23.60
N LYS A 8 5.80 -7.79 24.16
CA LYS A 8 4.74 -8.80 23.93
C LYS A 8 4.22 -8.77 22.49
N GLU A 9 4.12 -7.58 21.88
CA GLU A 9 3.74 -7.40 20.46
C GLU A 9 4.85 -7.90 19.54
N TYR A 10 6.10 -7.62 19.89
CA TYR A 10 7.27 -8.15 19.18
C TYR A 10 7.27 -9.68 19.11
N LEU A 11 7.07 -10.37 20.25
CA LEU A 11 7.01 -11.84 20.28
C LEU A 11 5.84 -12.41 19.45
N LYS A 12 4.68 -11.76 19.46
CA LYS A 12 3.51 -12.21 18.68
C LYS A 12 3.69 -12.06 17.16
N SER A 13 4.49 -11.10 16.72
CA SER A 13 4.75 -10.90 15.29
C SER A 13 5.54 -12.04 14.65
N PHE A 14 6.28 -12.83 15.43
CA PHE A 14 7.01 -14.02 14.94
C PHE A 14 6.09 -15.09 14.33
N PHE A 15 4.84 -15.19 14.77
CA PHE A 15 3.89 -16.17 14.23
C PHE A 15 3.43 -15.89 12.78
N TYR A 16 3.63 -14.68 12.28
CA TYR A 16 3.34 -14.33 10.88
C TYR A 16 4.26 -15.02 9.86
N ILE A 17 5.41 -15.53 10.30
CA ILE A 17 6.35 -16.29 9.44
C ILE A 17 5.71 -17.60 8.93
N LEU A 18 4.69 -18.13 9.61
CA LEU A 18 4.03 -19.38 9.24
C LEU A 18 2.92 -19.21 8.19
N GLU A 19 2.45 -17.99 7.93
CA GLU A 19 1.37 -17.72 6.98
C GLU A 19 1.75 -18.10 5.54
N PRO A 20 2.92 -17.65 4.98
CA PRO A 20 3.37 -18.06 3.65
C PRO A 20 3.52 -19.57 3.50
N PHE A 21 3.98 -20.26 4.54
CA PHE A 21 4.08 -21.72 4.54
C PHE A 21 2.71 -22.38 4.33
N ASN A 22 1.71 -21.98 5.10
CA ASN A 22 0.36 -22.54 5.00
C ASN A 22 -0.28 -22.24 3.63
N ARG A 23 -0.09 -21.03 3.10
CA ARG A 23 -0.60 -20.61 1.81
C ARG A 23 0.04 -21.42 0.68
N TYR A 24 1.37 -21.53 0.63
CA TYR A 24 2.08 -22.30 -0.39
C TYR A 24 1.72 -23.78 -0.33
N ARG A 25 1.60 -24.37 0.87
CA ARG A 25 1.15 -25.75 1.04
C ARG A 25 -0.26 -26.01 0.47
N LYS A 26 -1.15 -25.02 0.58
CA LYS A 26 -2.51 -25.14 0.01
C LYS A 26 -2.54 -24.98 -1.51
N THR A 27 -1.60 -24.25 -2.08
CA THR A 27 -1.59 -23.86 -3.49
C THR A 27 -0.76 -24.79 -4.36
N TYR A 28 0.45 -25.13 -3.91
CA TYR A 28 1.41 -25.87 -4.71
C TYR A 28 1.52 -27.33 -4.24
N GLU A 29 1.50 -28.25 -5.17
CA GLU A 29 1.79 -29.66 -4.87
C GLU A 29 3.25 -29.83 -4.47
N ASN A 30 4.16 -29.19 -5.22
CA ASN A 30 5.60 -29.17 -4.94
C ASN A 30 6.02 -27.98 -4.05
N PHE A 31 5.23 -27.62 -3.02
CA PHE A 31 5.41 -26.41 -2.23
C PHE A 31 6.78 -26.30 -1.54
N PHE A 32 7.40 -27.38 -1.10
CA PHE A 32 8.76 -27.34 -0.54
C PHE A 32 9.79 -26.87 -1.56
N HIS A 33 9.67 -27.31 -2.83
CA HIS A 33 10.52 -26.83 -3.92
C HIS A 33 10.29 -25.31 -4.16
N VAL A 34 9.04 -24.88 -4.27
CA VAL A 34 8.68 -23.47 -4.45
C VAL A 34 9.23 -22.62 -3.31
N MET A 35 9.02 -22.99 -2.05
CA MET A 35 9.54 -22.27 -0.89
C MET A 35 11.07 -22.19 -0.87
N SER A 36 11.76 -23.30 -1.18
CA SER A 36 13.22 -23.32 -1.25
C SER A 36 13.74 -22.39 -2.34
N CYS A 37 13.10 -22.33 -3.51
CA CYS A 37 13.48 -21.42 -4.58
C CYS A 37 13.22 -19.95 -4.19
N VAL A 38 12.05 -19.66 -3.63
CA VAL A 38 11.70 -18.30 -3.15
C VAL A 38 12.68 -17.81 -2.09
N SER A 39 12.99 -18.63 -1.08
CA SER A 39 13.92 -18.25 0.00
C SER A 39 15.35 -17.96 -0.50
N LYS A 40 15.75 -18.60 -1.61
CA LYS A 40 17.05 -18.43 -2.27
C LYS A 40 17.00 -17.41 -3.43
N GLN A 41 15.85 -16.80 -3.68
CA GLN A 41 15.62 -15.89 -4.81
C GLN A 41 15.99 -16.51 -6.18
N LYS A 42 15.77 -17.81 -6.33
CA LYS A 42 16.05 -18.55 -7.57
C LYS A 42 14.80 -18.61 -8.44
N PHE A 43 14.77 -17.84 -9.50
CA PHE A 43 13.72 -17.80 -10.50
C PHE A 43 14.32 -18.08 -11.90
N PRO A 44 13.52 -18.61 -12.87
CA PRO A 44 12.11 -19.03 -12.74
C PRO A 44 11.91 -20.31 -11.93
N ILE A 45 10.69 -20.54 -11.38
CA ILE A 45 10.32 -21.71 -10.60
C ILE A 45 9.31 -22.55 -11.38
N ASN A 46 9.58 -23.84 -11.58
CA ASN A 46 8.60 -24.78 -12.11
C ASN A 46 7.66 -25.21 -10.98
N ALA A 47 6.46 -24.64 -10.94
CA ALA A 47 5.44 -24.93 -9.95
C ALA A 47 4.41 -25.93 -10.51
N ILE A 48 3.87 -26.77 -9.62
CA ILE A 48 2.72 -27.64 -9.87
C ILE A 48 1.64 -27.20 -8.90
N LEU A 49 0.51 -26.73 -9.43
CA LEU A 49 -0.63 -26.33 -8.61
C LEU A 49 -1.40 -27.54 -8.10
N LYS A 50 -2.17 -27.40 -7.02
CA LYS A 50 -3.00 -28.48 -6.46
C LYS A 50 -4.07 -29.03 -7.41
N ASN A 51 -4.45 -28.27 -8.44
CA ASN A 51 -5.33 -28.71 -9.53
C ASN A 51 -4.59 -29.47 -10.65
N GLY A 52 -3.28 -29.73 -10.51
CA GLY A 52 -2.45 -30.41 -11.52
C GLY A 52 -1.86 -29.48 -12.61
N GLU A 53 -2.23 -28.20 -12.64
CA GLU A 53 -1.68 -27.24 -13.60
C GLU A 53 -0.18 -27.02 -13.36
N LYS A 54 0.61 -27.05 -14.45
CA LYS A 54 2.04 -26.73 -14.42
C LYS A 54 2.25 -25.27 -14.82
N LYS A 55 2.95 -24.51 -14.00
CA LYS A 55 3.20 -23.09 -14.21
C LYS A 55 4.67 -22.75 -13.98
N VAL A 56 5.22 -21.87 -14.84
CA VAL A 56 6.56 -21.31 -14.68
C VAL A 56 6.41 -19.93 -14.03
N LEU A 57 6.82 -19.79 -12.78
CA LEU A 57 6.74 -18.56 -12.01
C LEU A 57 8.05 -17.78 -12.20
N LYS A 58 7.96 -16.60 -12.79
CA LYS A 58 9.13 -15.82 -13.24
C LYS A 58 9.78 -15.00 -12.14
N ASN A 59 9.02 -14.62 -11.11
CA ASN A 59 9.50 -13.79 -10.01
C ASN A 59 8.73 -14.05 -8.70
N TYR A 60 9.14 -13.35 -7.63
CA TYR A 60 8.51 -13.45 -6.31
C TYR A 60 7.02 -13.07 -6.36
N TYR A 61 6.68 -11.97 -7.04
CA TYR A 61 5.31 -11.45 -7.06
C TYR A 61 4.35 -12.38 -7.79
N GLU A 62 4.77 -12.93 -8.92
CA GLU A 62 3.98 -13.93 -9.61
C GLU A 62 3.75 -15.17 -8.74
N THR A 63 4.77 -15.60 -7.98
CA THR A 63 4.65 -16.71 -7.02
C THR A 63 3.68 -16.35 -5.90
N TYR A 64 3.79 -15.15 -5.35
CA TYR A 64 2.92 -14.63 -4.29
C TYR A 64 1.46 -14.56 -4.77
N LEU A 65 1.19 -13.89 -5.88
CA LEU A 65 -0.16 -13.74 -6.41
C LEU A 65 -0.76 -15.09 -6.85
N THR A 66 0.01 -15.95 -7.53
CA THR A 66 -0.45 -17.30 -7.89
C THR A 66 -0.85 -18.12 -6.65
N SER A 67 -0.21 -17.88 -5.51
CA SER A 67 -0.56 -18.58 -4.27
C SER A 67 -1.97 -18.29 -3.75
N PHE A 68 -2.61 -17.25 -4.24
CA PHE A 68 -4.00 -16.89 -3.92
C PHE A 68 -4.99 -17.25 -5.05
N GLN A 69 -4.50 -17.54 -6.26
CA GLN A 69 -5.34 -17.73 -7.45
C GLN A 69 -6.38 -18.84 -7.31
N ILE A 70 -6.06 -19.91 -6.57
CA ILE A 70 -7.00 -21.04 -6.34
C ILE A 70 -8.15 -20.64 -5.40
N MET A 71 -8.00 -19.54 -4.67
CA MET A 71 -8.95 -19.09 -3.65
C MET A 71 -9.83 -17.91 -4.11
N ASN A 72 -9.57 -17.32 -5.29
CA ASN A 72 -10.16 -16.03 -5.66
C ASN A 72 -10.45 -15.90 -7.16
N ASP A 73 -11.45 -15.08 -7.48
CA ASP A 73 -11.91 -14.80 -8.84
C ASP A 73 -11.00 -13.80 -9.57
N TYR A 74 -9.77 -14.22 -9.88
CA TYR A 74 -8.88 -13.43 -10.72
C TYR A 74 -7.97 -14.29 -11.62
N ARG A 75 -7.43 -13.66 -12.65
CA ARG A 75 -6.45 -14.24 -13.58
C ARG A 75 -5.21 -13.39 -13.65
N ILE A 76 -4.06 -14.02 -13.79
CA ILE A 76 -2.77 -13.37 -14.01
C ILE A 76 -2.29 -13.74 -15.40
N ASP A 77 -2.02 -12.71 -16.22
CA ASP A 77 -1.41 -12.83 -17.55
C ASP A 77 -0.21 -11.87 -17.62
N GLY A 78 0.99 -12.45 -17.62
CA GLY A 78 2.23 -11.68 -17.48
C GLY A 78 2.27 -10.89 -16.18
N THR A 79 2.31 -9.57 -16.29
CA THR A 79 2.28 -8.63 -15.16
C THR A 79 0.89 -8.07 -14.87
N VAL A 80 -0.14 -8.49 -15.63
CA VAL A 80 -1.50 -7.98 -15.46
C VAL A 80 -2.34 -8.94 -14.65
N ILE A 81 -2.96 -8.44 -13.59
CA ILE A 81 -4.00 -9.14 -12.85
C ILE A 81 -5.37 -8.61 -13.29
N SER A 82 -6.27 -9.53 -13.66
CA SER A 82 -7.67 -9.25 -13.99
C SER A 82 -8.56 -9.77 -12.87
N ILE A 83 -9.26 -8.87 -12.19
CA ILE A 83 -10.12 -9.14 -11.04
C ILE A 83 -11.58 -9.16 -11.50
N SER A 84 -12.35 -10.20 -11.12
CA SER A 84 -13.73 -10.40 -11.52
C SER A 84 -14.59 -10.85 -10.33
N LYS A 85 -14.70 -10.00 -9.31
CA LYS A 85 -15.60 -10.21 -8.16
C LYS A 85 -17.02 -9.77 -8.51
N SER A 86 -18.02 -10.44 -7.93
CA SER A 86 -19.44 -10.14 -8.22
C SER A 86 -19.92 -8.78 -7.71
N ASP A 87 -19.23 -8.22 -6.71
CA ASP A 87 -19.58 -6.99 -6.01
C ASP A 87 -18.80 -5.76 -6.49
N MET A 88 -18.03 -5.90 -7.57
CA MET A 88 -17.26 -4.78 -8.15
C MET A 88 -17.11 -4.90 -9.67
N PRO A 89 -16.85 -3.80 -10.38
CA PRO A 89 -16.54 -3.82 -11.81
C PRO A 89 -15.32 -4.68 -12.12
N LYS A 90 -15.28 -5.27 -13.30
CA LYS A 90 -14.07 -5.96 -13.80
C LYS A 90 -12.92 -4.96 -13.82
N THR A 91 -11.85 -5.28 -13.09
CA THR A 91 -10.71 -4.39 -12.89
C THR A 91 -9.43 -5.07 -13.38
N LYS A 92 -8.56 -4.31 -14.05
CA LYS A 92 -7.27 -4.79 -14.53
C LYS A 92 -6.16 -3.92 -13.95
N ILE A 93 -5.16 -4.55 -13.36
CA ILE A 93 -4.00 -3.85 -12.80
C ILE A 93 -2.73 -4.51 -13.33
N ASP A 94 -1.88 -3.71 -13.97
CA ASP A 94 -0.52 -4.08 -14.27
C ASP A 94 0.33 -3.81 -13.03
N PHE A 95 0.95 -4.84 -12.47
CA PHE A 95 1.83 -4.70 -11.32
C PHE A 95 3.31 -4.55 -11.70
N GLY A 96 3.66 -4.65 -12.98
CA GLY A 96 5.03 -4.49 -13.46
C GLY A 96 6.03 -5.38 -12.70
N ASN A 97 7.09 -4.76 -12.17
CA ASN A 97 8.02 -5.38 -11.23
C ASN A 97 7.70 -5.06 -9.75
N ASN A 98 6.58 -4.41 -9.51
CA ASN A 98 6.09 -4.04 -8.19
C ASN A 98 5.01 -5.04 -7.76
N ASN A 99 4.90 -5.31 -6.46
CA ASN A 99 3.82 -6.18 -5.99
C ASN A 99 2.49 -5.47 -5.88
N GLY A 100 2.46 -4.14 -5.63
CA GLY A 100 1.28 -3.48 -5.12
C GLY A 100 0.71 -4.25 -3.92
N ASP A 101 -0.28 -3.72 -3.29
CA ASP A 101 -1.03 -4.45 -2.27
C ASP A 101 -2.34 -5.04 -2.83
N ILE A 102 -2.31 -5.43 -4.11
CA ILE A 102 -3.49 -5.85 -4.87
C ILE A 102 -4.34 -6.88 -4.12
N TYR A 103 -3.69 -7.90 -3.50
CA TYR A 103 -4.43 -8.92 -2.77
C TYR A 103 -5.08 -8.32 -1.50
N ALA A 104 -4.31 -7.59 -0.70
CA ALA A 104 -4.79 -6.94 0.51
C ALA A 104 -5.91 -5.92 0.20
N VAL A 105 -5.73 -5.12 -0.85
CA VAL A 105 -6.69 -4.09 -1.26
C VAL A 105 -7.99 -4.69 -1.78
N PHE A 106 -7.94 -5.64 -2.73
CA PHE A 106 -9.14 -6.08 -3.45
C PHE A 106 -9.80 -7.34 -2.86
N PHE A 107 -9.08 -8.16 -2.09
CA PHE A 107 -9.58 -9.42 -1.56
C PHE A 107 -9.69 -9.43 -0.03
N GLU A 108 -8.73 -8.87 0.69
CA GLU A 108 -8.83 -8.68 2.14
C GLU A 108 -9.58 -7.38 2.48
N GLU A 109 -9.75 -6.49 1.50
CA GLU A 109 -10.46 -5.21 1.63
C GLU A 109 -9.95 -4.37 2.80
N ILE A 110 -8.62 -4.29 2.92
CA ILE A 110 -7.96 -3.61 4.05
C ILE A 110 -8.41 -2.16 4.24
N TYR A 111 -8.90 -1.51 3.17
CA TYR A 111 -9.40 -0.13 3.21
C TYR A 111 -10.92 -0.01 3.41
N LYS A 112 -11.63 -1.12 3.72
CA LYS A 112 -13.07 -1.12 3.96
C LYS A 112 -13.52 -0.24 5.13
N PHE A 113 -12.60 0.11 6.03
CA PHE A 113 -12.84 1.05 7.11
C PHE A 113 -13.22 2.45 6.60
N LEU A 114 -12.70 2.88 5.45
CA LEU A 114 -12.96 4.19 4.87
C LEU A 114 -14.32 4.18 4.14
N PRO A 115 -15.30 5.00 4.57
CA PRO A 115 -16.63 5.06 3.95
C PRO A 115 -16.58 5.92 2.69
N VAL A 116 -15.99 5.38 1.61
CA VAL A 116 -15.63 6.15 0.40
C VAL A 116 -16.83 6.55 -0.47
N GLN A 117 -17.99 5.91 -0.31
CA GLN A 117 -19.16 6.19 -1.13
C GLN A 117 -19.53 7.68 -1.11
N ASP A 118 -19.54 8.32 -2.30
CA ASP A 118 -19.83 9.74 -2.52
C ASP A 118 -18.89 10.73 -1.78
N GLN A 119 -17.74 10.25 -1.30
CA GLN A 119 -16.75 11.07 -0.59
C GLN A 119 -15.53 11.39 -1.46
N ILE A 120 -14.79 12.44 -1.08
CA ILE A 120 -13.48 12.77 -1.64
C ILE A 120 -12.41 12.26 -0.67
N ILE A 121 -11.46 11.48 -1.20
CA ILE A 121 -10.37 10.89 -0.43
C ILE A 121 -9.02 11.38 -0.92
N ILE A 122 -8.11 11.65 0.02
CA ILE A 122 -6.68 11.83 -0.25
C ILE A 122 -6.00 10.46 -0.06
N ASP A 123 -5.30 10.01 -1.09
CA ASP A 123 -4.53 8.75 -1.12
C ASP A 123 -3.04 9.07 -1.24
N ILE A 124 -2.32 9.03 -0.11
CA ILE A 124 -0.88 9.30 -0.05
C ILE A 124 -0.11 7.99 -0.09
N GLY A 125 0.79 7.87 -1.07
CA GLY A 125 1.49 6.63 -1.40
C GLY A 125 0.60 5.75 -2.28
N ALA A 126 0.15 6.29 -3.43
CA ALA A 126 -0.74 5.58 -4.34
C ALA A 126 -0.06 4.42 -5.08
N ASN A 127 1.26 4.33 -5.01
CA ASN A 127 2.07 3.27 -5.62
C ASN A 127 1.68 3.03 -7.10
N ILE A 128 1.19 1.86 -7.46
CA ILE A 128 0.73 1.51 -8.82
C ILE A 128 -0.74 1.88 -9.07
N GLY A 129 -1.38 2.62 -8.16
CA GLY A 129 -2.75 3.09 -8.28
C GLY A 129 -3.81 2.09 -7.79
N ASP A 130 -3.42 0.98 -7.19
CA ASP A 130 -4.35 -0.08 -6.75
C ASP A 130 -5.34 0.42 -5.68
N SER A 131 -4.88 1.13 -4.64
CA SER A 131 -5.76 1.77 -3.64
C SER A 131 -6.68 2.81 -4.26
N SER A 132 -6.15 3.70 -5.09
CA SER A 132 -6.93 4.75 -5.76
C SER A 132 -8.03 4.18 -6.66
N ILE A 133 -7.71 3.13 -7.42
CA ILE A 133 -8.67 2.40 -8.25
C ILE A 133 -9.74 1.74 -7.37
N TYR A 134 -9.33 1.07 -6.28
CA TYR A 134 -10.25 0.47 -5.33
C TYR A 134 -11.25 1.50 -4.78
N PHE A 135 -10.80 2.65 -4.30
CA PHE A 135 -11.69 3.69 -3.80
C PHE A 135 -12.67 4.17 -4.86
N SER A 136 -12.20 4.37 -6.09
CA SER A 136 -13.03 4.84 -7.21
C SER A 136 -14.12 3.85 -7.59
N ILE A 137 -13.81 2.55 -7.64
CA ILE A 137 -14.80 1.50 -7.97
C ILE A 137 -15.75 1.22 -6.80
N ARG A 138 -15.36 1.52 -5.56
CA ARG A 138 -16.19 1.47 -4.36
C ARG A 138 -17.04 2.74 -4.18
N GLY A 139 -17.07 3.63 -5.17
CA GLY A 139 -18.01 4.75 -5.23
C GLY A 139 -17.48 6.08 -4.73
N ALA A 140 -16.17 6.24 -4.55
CA ALA A 140 -15.61 7.56 -4.25
C ALA A 140 -16.04 8.59 -5.32
N LYS A 141 -16.43 9.79 -4.86
CA LYS A 141 -16.73 10.94 -5.72
C LYS A 141 -15.47 11.37 -6.47
N LYS A 142 -14.35 11.46 -5.74
CA LYS A 142 -13.03 11.83 -6.26
C LYS A 142 -11.92 11.23 -5.41
N VAL A 143 -10.81 10.88 -6.04
CA VAL A 143 -9.57 10.48 -5.36
C VAL A 143 -8.47 11.47 -5.74
N ILE A 144 -7.77 12.01 -4.75
CA ILE A 144 -6.60 12.86 -4.89
C ILE A 144 -5.40 12.02 -4.50
N ALA A 145 -4.67 11.52 -5.47
CA ALA A 145 -3.62 10.53 -5.28
C ALA A 145 -2.22 11.14 -5.44
N LEU A 146 -1.30 10.81 -4.54
CA LEU A 146 0.10 11.24 -4.59
C LEU A 146 1.03 10.02 -4.59
N GLU A 147 1.95 9.98 -5.55
CA GLU A 147 3.01 8.97 -5.64
C GLU A 147 4.34 9.67 -6.02
N PRO A 148 5.40 9.58 -5.20
CA PRO A 148 6.64 10.29 -5.46
C PRO A 148 7.59 9.56 -6.43
N LEU A 149 7.46 8.24 -6.65
CA LEU A 149 8.35 7.49 -7.52
C LEU A 149 7.86 7.52 -8.97
N PRO A 150 8.64 8.03 -9.94
CA PRO A 150 8.18 8.23 -11.33
C PRO A 150 7.71 6.96 -12.02
N LYS A 151 8.37 5.83 -11.79
CA LYS A 151 7.96 4.54 -12.39
C LYS A 151 6.64 4.05 -11.83
N ASN A 152 6.46 4.14 -10.51
CA ASN A 152 5.19 3.78 -9.87
C ASN A 152 4.07 4.71 -10.35
N HIS A 153 4.32 6.02 -10.39
CA HIS A 153 3.37 7.01 -10.89
C HIS A 153 2.95 6.73 -12.34
N SER A 154 3.92 6.47 -13.24
CA SER A 154 3.62 6.13 -14.64
C SER A 154 2.80 4.84 -14.77
N LEU A 155 3.09 3.85 -13.93
CA LEU A 155 2.32 2.61 -13.90
C LEU A 155 0.92 2.83 -13.34
N ALA A 156 0.77 3.66 -12.29
CA ALA A 156 -0.53 4.06 -11.74
C ALA A 156 -1.36 4.81 -12.80
N GLU A 157 -0.77 5.75 -13.54
CA GLU A 157 -1.43 6.46 -14.62
C GLU A 157 -1.97 5.50 -15.70
N SER A 158 -1.15 4.53 -16.10
CA SER A 158 -1.55 3.48 -17.05
C SER A 158 -2.69 2.63 -16.49
N ASN A 159 -2.62 2.22 -15.24
CA ASN A 159 -3.66 1.43 -14.58
C ASN A 159 -4.98 2.20 -14.46
N ILE A 160 -4.93 3.48 -14.10
CA ILE A 160 -6.10 4.37 -14.03
C ILE A 160 -6.78 4.45 -15.41
N LYS A 161 -5.99 4.68 -16.46
CA LYS A 161 -6.47 4.76 -17.84
C LYS A 161 -7.08 3.44 -18.32
N ASN A 162 -6.42 2.32 -18.04
CA ASN A 162 -6.92 0.98 -18.42
C ASN A 162 -8.25 0.60 -17.75
N ASN A 163 -8.60 1.28 -16.66
CA ASN A 163 -9.87 1.11 -15.95
C ASN A 163 -10.87 2.27 -16.21
N HIS A 164 -10.54 3.23 -17.09
CA HIS A 164 -11.40 4.39 -17.46
C HIS A 164 -11.77 5.25 -16.23
N LEU A 165 -10.81 5.51 -15.34
CA LEU A 165 -11.04 6.23 -14.08
C LEU A 165 -10.38 7.63 -14.05
N GLU A 166 -9.89 8.15 -15.17
CA GLU A 166 -9.21 9.44 -15.29
C GLU A 166 -10.07 10.61 -14.80
N ASN A 167 -11.39 10.49 -14.94
CA ASN A 167 -12.33 11.52 -14.46
C ASN A 167 -12.55 11.47 -12.94
N LYS A 168 -12.16 10.36 -12.27
CA LYS A 168 -12.37 10.15 -10.84
C LYS A 168 -11.10 10.26 -10.01
N ILE A 169 -9.92 10.08 -10.63
CA ILE A 169 -8.64 10.06 -9.94
C ILE A 169 -7.75 11.17 -10.49
N ASP A 170 -7.38 12.12 -9.64
CA ASP A 170 -6.32 13.08 -9.91
C ASP A 170 -5.02 12.53 -9.31
N LEU A 171 -4.12 12.07 -10.19
CA LEU A 171 -2.84 11.51 -9.79
C LEU A 171 -1.73 12.55 -9.96
N PHE A 172 -0.99 12.81 -8.88
CA PHE A 172 0.11 13.78 -8.84
C PHE A 172 1.45 13.08 -8.56
N LEU A 173 2.46 13.41 -9.37
CA LEU A 173 3.84 13.05 -9.06
C LEU A 173 4.32 13.93 -7.91
N GLY A 174 4.28 13.40 -6.69
CA GLY A 174 4.58 14.15 -5.49
C GLY A 174 4.42 13.31 -4.23
N GLY A 175 4.85 13.86 -3.11
CA GLY A 175 4.70 13.25 -1.79
C GLY A 175 4.11 14.20 -0.76
N CYS A 176 3.82 13.66 0.42
CA CYS A 176 3.39 14.44 1.57
C CYS A 176 4.48 14.46 2.65
N SER A 177 4.60 15.57 3.39
CA SER A 177 5.61 15.75 4.44
C SER A 177 5.21 16.83 5.44
N ASN A 178 6.11 17.10 6.40
CA ASN A 178 5.94 18.16 7.41
C ASN A 178 6.05 19.59 6.86
N SER A 179 6.55 19.76 5.65
CA SER A 179 6.72 21.07 5.01
C SER A 179 6.63 20.97 3.50
N ASN A 180 6.19 22.06 2.87
CA ASN A 180 6.26 22.18 1.42
C ASN A 180 7.71 22.27 0.97
N GLY A 181 8.03 21.57 -0.10
CA GLY A 181 9.41 21.53 -0.60
C GLY A 181 9.60 20.51 -1.69
N HIS A 182 10.69 19.77 -1.62
CA HIS A 182 10.96 18.70 -2.56
C HIS A 182 11.85 17.63 -1.96
N ILE A 183 11.73 16.40 -2.51
CA ILE A 183 12.69 15.32 -2.34
C ILE A 183 13.41 15.05 -3.67
N PHE A 184 14.56 14.40 -3.58
CA PHE A 184 15.26 13.88 -4.73
C PHE A 184 15.11 12.37 -4.76
N VAL A 185 14.48 11.85 -5.81
CA VAL A 185 14.25 10.42 -6.00
C VAL A 185 15.09 9.89 -7.16
N ASP A 186 15.41 8.62 -7.13
CA ASP A 186 16.00 7.92 -8.26
C ASP A 186 14.88 7.58 -9.24
N PRO A 187 14.89 8.10 -10.48
CA PRO A 187 13.85 7.85 -11.46
C PRO A 187 13.76 6.37 -11.88
N GLU A 188 14.82 5.59 -11.67
CA GLU A 188 14.87 4.17 -12.01
C GLU A 188 14.36 3.27 -10.86
N LYS A 189 14.14 3.82 -9.68
CA LYS A 189 13.58 3.05 -8.56
C LYS A 189 12.10 2.80 -8.74
N GLU A 190 11.71 1.61 -8.36
CA GLU A 190 10.34 1.13 -8.34
C GLU A 190 10.12 0.22 -7.13
N GLY A 191 8.86 -0.02 -6.78
CA GLY A 191 8.47 -0.92 -5.70
C GLY A 191 8.24 -0.23 -4.36
N ALA A 192 7.42 -0.88 -3.55
CA ALA A 192 7.18 -0.50 -2.16
C ALA A 192 8.47 -0.54 -1.35
N GLY A 193 8.65 0.36 -0.39
CA GLY A 193 9.82 0.42 0.48
C GLY A 193 11.08 1.00 -0.18
N SER A 194 10.99 1.58 -1.36
CA SER A 194 12.12 2.29 -2.00
C SER A 194 12.41 3.59 -1.28
N SER A 195 13.43 3.59 -0.40
CA SER A 195 13.87 4.82 0.26
C SER A 195 14.56 5.78 -0.73
N THR A 196 14.37 7.06 -0.53
CA THR A 196 14.80 8.16 -1.41
C THR A 196 16.32 8.41 -1.44
N ASN A 197 17.15 7.59 -0.80
CA ASN A 197 18.58 7.83 -0.64
C ASN A 197 19.43 6.93 -1.54
N HIS A 198 20.37 7.53 -2.28
CA HIS A 198 21.50 6.98 -3.04
C HIS A 198 21.27 6.68 -4.53
N SER A 199 21.17 7.73 -5.38
CA SER A 199 21.54 7.62 -6.80
C SER A 199 22.29 8.88 -7.27
N ASN A 200 23.10 8.72 -8.32
CA ASN A 200 23.80 9.84 -8.97
C ASN A 200 22.87 10.64 -9.91
N GLN A 201 21.73 10.06 -10.32
CA GLN A 201 20.67 10.74 -11.06
C GLN A 201 19.48 10.94 -10.13
N LYS A 202 19.18 12.19 -9.82
CA LYS A 202 18.11 12.54 -8.90
C LYS A 202 17.08 13.41 -9.60
N LEU A 203 15.85 12.92 -9.67
CA LEU A 203 14.72 13.72 -10.07
C LEU A 203 14.18 14.50 -8.86
N LYS A 204 13.92 15.78 -9.06
CA LYS A 204 13.32 16.65 -8.05
C LYS A 204 11.79 16.47 -8.07
N VAL A 205 11.22 15.97 -6.97
CA VAL A 205 9.79 15.69 -6.83
C VAL A 205 9.21 16.58 -5.73
N PRO A 206 8.06 17.26 -5.96
CA PRO A 206 7.46 18.16 -4.97
C PRO A 206 6.94 17.40 -3.75
N LEU A 207 7.05 18.07 -2.60
CA LEU A 207 6.42 17.69 -1.34
C LEU A 207 5.41 18.74 -0.94
N LYS A 208 4.25 18.31 -0.45
CA LYS A 208 3.20 19.16 0.10
C LYS A 208 2.85 18.75 1.52
N THR A 209 2.38 19.70 2.32
CA THR A 209 1.74 19.39 3.60
C THR A 209 0.28 19.00 3.38
N LEU A 210 -0.33 18.28 4.33
CA LEU A 210 -1.78 18.01 4.29
C LEU A 210 -2.61 19.29 4.19
N ASP A 211 -2.21 20.33 4.93
CA ASP A 211 -2.87 21.64 4.88
C ASP A 211 -2.84 22.27 3.48
N THR A 212 -1.71 22.14 2.77
CA THR A 212 -1.60 22.62 1.38
C THR A 212 -2.50 21.82 0.45
N ILE A 213 -2.54 20.49 0.58
CA ILE A 213 -3.38 19.63 -0.25
C ILE A 213 -4.87 19.95 -0.01
N LEU A 214 -5.28 20.15 1.25
CA LEU A 214 -6.65 20.54 1.58
C LEU A 214 -7.02 21.90 1.00
N LYS A 215 -6.15 22.93 1.11
CA LYS A 215 -6.37 24.25 0.53
C LYS A 215 -6.54 24.23 -0.98
N GLU A 216 -5.67 23.51 -1.67
CA GLU A 216 -5.74 23.35 -3.13
C GLU A 216 -7.03 22.65 -3.60
N ASN A 217 -7.68 21.90 -2.71
CA ASN A 217 -8.93 21.20 -2.96
C ASN A 217 -10.12 21.76 -2.18
N ASN A 218 -10.07 23.05 -1.81
CA ASN A 218 -11.13 23.80 -1.13
C ASN A 218 -11.66 23.13 0.15
N PHE A 219 -10.82 22.38 0.87
CA PHE A 219 -11.17 21.60 2.06
C PHE A 219 -12.32 20.59 1.85
N GLU A 220 -12.58 20.16 0.62
CA GLU A 220 -13.59 19.13 0.32
C GLU A 220 -13.22 17.71 0.73
N PRO A 221 -11.92 17.27 0.73
CA PRO A 221 -11.56 15.94 1.15
C PRO A 221 -11.90 15.67 2.61
N THR A 222 -12.63 14.58 2.87
CA THR A 222 -13.06 14.17 4.21
C THR A 222 -12.46 12.85 4.68
N LEU A 223 -11.74 12.16 3.79
CA LEU A 223 -11.09 10.88 4.07
C LEU A 223 -9.60 10.96 3.72
N LEU A 224 -8.79 10.25 4.51
CA LEU A 224 -7.34 10.16 4.31
C LEU A 224 -6.88 8.70 4.40
N LYS A 225 -6.20 8.22 3.35
CA LYS A 225 -5.33 7.04 3.40
C LYS A 225 -3.88 7.51 3.37
N LEU A 226 -3.07 6.92 4.23
CA LEU A 226 -1.64 7.24 4.37
C LEU A 226 -0.84 5.94 4.47
N ASP A 227 -0.05 5.68 3.45
CA ASP A 227 0.81 4.51 3.34
C ASP A 227 1.97 4.87 2.41
N CYS A 228 3.04 5.40 2.97
CA CYS A 228 4.11 6.05 2.23
C CYS A 228 5.51 5.70 2.73
N GLU A 229 5.64 4.53 3.39
CA GLU A 229 6.91 3.92 3.78
C GLU A 229 7.78 4.82 4.69
N GLY A 230 7.11 5.58 5.57
CA GLY A 230 7.73 6.39 6.62
C GLY A 230 7.34 7.85 6.66
N CYS A 231 6.67 8.41 5.64
CA CYS A 231 6.21 9.79 5.67
C CYS A 231 5.03 10.04 6.62
N GLU A 232 4.39 8.97 7.13
CA GLU A 232 3.24 9.02 8.03
C GLU A 232 3.52 9.85 9.27
N TYR A 233 4.74 9.70 9.81
CA TYR A 233 5.15 10.38 11.04
C TYR A 233 5.32 11.88 10.82
N ASP A 234 6.07 12.26 9.78
CA ASP A 234 6.29 13.65 9.44
C ASP A 234 4.97 14.34 9.08
N THR A 235 4.10 13.66 8.34
CA THR A 235 2.81 14.18 7.92
C THR A 235 1.85 14.39 9.09
N ILE A 236 1.59 13.35 9.89
CA ILE A 236 0.59 13.40 10.96
C ILE A 236 1.07 14.22 12.17
N LEU A 237 2.33 14.03 12.60
CA LEU A 237 2.82 14.68 13.81
C LEU A 237 2.98 16.19 13.62
N SER A 238 3.28 16.66 12.40
CA SER A 238 3.39 18.09 12.09
C SER A 238 2.05 18.76 11.77
N SER A 239 1.02 18.00 11.38
CA SER A 239 -0.28 18.55 11.06
C SER A 239 -0.93 19.20 12.27
N SER A 240 -1.55 20.37 12.08
CA SER A 240 -2.33 21.02 13.11
C SER A 240 -3.59 20.23 13.45
N GLU A 241 -4.14 20.47 14.63
CA GLU A 241 -5.44 19.90 15.01
C GLU A 241 -6.54 20.33 14.03
N GLU A 242 -6.51 21.59 13.58
CA GLU A 242 -7.45 22.13 12.59
C GLU A 242 -7.36 21.37 11.26
N THR A 243 -6.16 21.13 10.75
CA THR A 243 -5.94 20.34 9.54
C THR A 243 -6.51 18.93 9.67
N LEU A 244 -6.21 18.23 10.78
CA LEU A 244 -6.67 16.86 11.00
C LEU A 244 -8.19 16.78 11.18
N LYS A 245 -8.82 17.77 11.79
CA LYS A 245 -10.28 17.84 11.99
C LYS A 245 -11.10 17.97 10.68
N ASN A 246 -10.48 18.25 9.54
CA ASN A 246 -11.19 18.18 8.26
C ASN A 246 -11.54 16.73 7.87
N PHE A 247 -10.79 15.74 8.38
CA PHE A 247 -11.06 14.35 8.08
C PHE A 247 -12.07 13.74 9.04
N SER A 248 -13.05 13.00 8.50
CA SER A 248 -13.96 12.17 9.28
C SER A 248 -13.33 10.81 9.62
N HIS A 249 -12.53 10.26 8.69
CA HIS A 249 -11.82 9.01 8.85
C HIS A 249 -10.42 9.11 8.30
N ILE A 250 -9.46 8.54 9.03
CA ILE A 250 -8.06 8.43 8.64
C ILE A 250 -7.62 6.98 8.80
N GLN A 251 -7.07 6.40 7.74
CA GLN A 251 -6.42 5.09 7.80
C GLN A 251 -4.94 5.22 7.46
N ILE A 252 -4.09 4.67 8.32
CA ILE A 252 -2.64 4.74 8.18
C ILE A 252 -2.06 3.33 8.22
N GLU A 253 -1.20 2.98 7.27
CA GLU A 253 -0.26 1.91 7.46
C GLU A 253 1.00 2.46 8.12
N TYR A 254 1.26 2.09 9.39
CA TYR A 254 2.46 2.52 10.10
C TYR A 254 3.60 1.53 9.88
N HIS A 255 4.84 2.03 9.70
CA HIS A 255 6.02 1.22 9.38
C HIS A 255 7.04 1.10 10.53
N TYR A 256 6.96 1.98 11.53
CA TYR A 256 7.90 2.05 12.65
C TYR A 256 7.22 2.12 14.02
N GLY A 257 6.02 1.51 14.13
CA GLY A 257 5.18 1.52 15.34
C GLY A 257 4.19 2.68 15.35
N TYR A 258 3.20 2.61 16.24
CA TYR A 258 1.98 3.41 16.16
C TYR A 258 1.74 4.40 17.30
N LYS A 259 2.45 4.29 18.44
CA LYS A 259 2.07 4.98 19.69
C LYS A 259 1.97 6.49 19.57
N ASN A 260 2.96 7.14 18.96
CA ASN A 260 2.97 8.60 18.76
C ASN A 260 1.88 9.07 17.78
N LEU A 261 1.66 8.33 16.69
CA LEU A 261 0.59 8.60 15.74
C LEU A 261 -0.78 8.48 16.42
N LYS A 262 -0.99 7.37 17.16
CA LYS A 262 -2.22 7.15 17.94
C LYS A 262 -2.47 8.30 18.92
N GLN A 263 -1.47 8.64 19.75
CA GLN A 263 -1.58 9.72 20.73
C GLN A 263 -1.92 11.06 20.07
N LYS A 264 -1.28 11.39 18.93
CA LYS A 264 -1.57 12.62 18.18
C LYS A 264 -3.01 12.63 17.69
N LEU A 265 -3.51 11.56 17.09
CA LEU A 265 -4.87 11.49 16.57
C LEU A 265 -5.92 11.55 17.72
N GLU A 266 -5.69 10.83 18.82
CA GLU A 266 -6.55 10.91 20.01
C GLU A 266 -6.60 12.32 20.59
N SER A 267 -5.47 13.03 20.67
CA SER A 267 -5.44 14.42 21.13
C SER A 267 -6.19 15.40 20.20
N CYS A 268 -6.41 15.01 18.93
CA CYS A 268 -7.19 15.77 17.96
C CYS A 268 -8.68 15.34 17.89
N GLY A 269 -9.17 14.51 18.83
CA GLY A 269 -10.58 14.12 18.93
C GLY A 269 -10.99 12.93 18.05
N PHE A 270 -10.05 12.04 17.74
CA PHE A 270 -10.37 10.79 17.05
C PHE A 270 -10.48 9.62 18.02
N ASP A 271 -11.44 8.73 17.76
CA ASP A 271 -11.43 7.37 18.28
C ASP A 271 -10.45 6.53 17.44
N VAL A 272 -9.45 5.93 18.09
CA VAL A 272 -8.33 5.30 17.39
C VAL A 272 -8.14 3.86 17.79
N SER A 273 -8.35 2.96 16.85
CA SER A 273 -7.99 1.54 16.95
C SER A 273 -6.76 1.20 16.14
N VAL A 274 -6.04 0.16 16.52
CA VAL A 274 -4.79 -0.26 15.88
C VAL A 274 -4.74 -1.77 15.72
N THR A 275 -4.16 -2.24 14.63
CA THR A 275 -3.83 -3.67 14.49
C THR A 275 -2.58 -4.02 15.30
N LYS A 276 -2.41 -5.31 15.60
CA LYS A 276 -1.15 -5.78 16.18
C LYS A 276 -0.02 -5.59 15.16
N PRO A 277 1.17 -5.12 15.60
CA PRO A 277 2.28 -4.94 14.70
C PRO A 277 2.74 -6.27 14.09
N ASN A 278 3.00 -6.23 12.79
CA ASN A 278 3.72 -7.25 12.07
C ASN A 278 5.20 -6.87 12.01
N PHE A 279 6.05 -7.86 11.82
CA PHE A 279 7.50 -7.68 11.82
C PHE A 279 8.09 -8.10 10.48
N ILE A 280 8.84 -7.18 9.85
CA ILE A 280 9.70 -7.49 8.71
C ILE A 280 11.09 -6.91 8.95
N ARG A 281 12.12 -7.74 8.77
CA ARG A 281 13.49 -7.26 8.70
C ARG A 281 13.77 -6.79 7.28
N ASN A 282 13.75 -5.50 7.06
CA ASN A 282 14.15 -4.93 5.76
C ASN A 282 15.65 -5.09 5.57
N LYS A 283 16.06 -6.09 4.76
CA LYS A 283 17.47 -6.40 4.50
C LYS A 283 18.18 -5.27 3.75
N GLN A 284 17.48 -4.52 2.90
CA GLN A 284 18.08 -3.45 2.09
C GLN A 284 18.38 -2.19 2.94
N ALA A 285 17.51 -1.87 3.89
CA ALA A 285 17.70 -0.71 4.76
C ALA A 285 18.45 -1.04 6.07
N GLY A 286 18.76 -2.32 6.35
CA GLY A 286 19.36 -2.75 7.62
C GLY A 286 18.48 -2.50 8.85
N LYS A 287 17.22 -2.09 8.65
CA LYS A 287 16.27 -1.70 9.69
C LYS A 287 15.19 -2.76 9.88
N THR A 288 14.74 -2.90 11.11
CA THR A 288 13.55 -3.67 11.44
C THR A 288 12.34 -2.78 11.30
N MET A 289 11.36 -3.19 10.50
CA MET A 289 10.07 -2.53 10.36
C MET A 289 9.05 -3.23 11.25
N PHE A 290 8.20 -2.43 11.88
CA PHE A 290 7.05 -2.88 12.65
C PHE A 290 5.83 -2.19 12.08
N PHE A 291 5.13 -2.87 11.21
CA PHE A 291 4.04 -2.31 10.42
C PHE A 291 2.68 -2.88 10.83
N GLY A 292 1.66 -2.15 10.51
CA GLY A 292 0.26 -2.47 10.75
C GLY A 292 -0.60 -1.25 10.48
N TYR A 293 -1.90 -1.33 10.85
CA TYR A 293 -2.86 -0.30 10.51
C TYR A 293 -3.32 0.47 11.75
N ILE A 294 -3.51 1.77 11.57
CA ILE A 294 -4.27 2.66 12.44
C ILE A 294 -5.57 2.99 11.73
N PHE A 295 -6.68 2.89 12.46
CA PHE A 295 -8.00 3.29 12.04
C PHE A 295 -8.48 4.39 13.00
N ALA A 296 -8.65 5.60 12.49
CA ALA A 296 -9.07 6.75 13.26
C ALA A 296 -10.39 7.30 12.69
N LYS A 297 -11.39 7.40 13.54
CA LYS A 297 -12.69 7.99 13.21
C LYS A 297 -12.93 9.18 14.12
N ARG A 298 -13.32 10.32 13.56
CA ARG A 298 -13.65 11.51 14.35
C ARG A 298 -14.93 11.25 15.16
N LEU A 299 -14.88 11.62 16.46
CA LEU A 299 -16.01 11.54 17.38
C LEU A 299 -17.07 12.61 17.11
#